data_a057ad86d904df776f43311306ef278f
#
_entry.id   a057ad86d904df776f43311306ef278f
#
_cell.length_a   1.000
_cell.length_b   1.000
_cell.length_c   1.000
_cell.angle_alpha   90.00
_cell.angle_beta   90.00
_cell.angle_gamma   90.00
#
_symmetry.space_group_name_H-M   'P 1'
#
loop_
_entity.id
_entity.type
_entity.pdbx_description
1 polymer ?
#
loop_
_entity_poly.entity_id
_entity_poly.type
_entity_poly.pdbx_seq_one_letter_code
_entity_poly.pdbx_strand_id
1 'polypeptide(L)'
;ILSIIKLIEDKMNLEHDIQEAGVQMILLVEDSIRFYSSILPNLYNYILEQSKNFSQEALNRHAATMRMRGRPKVVLARTYEEAQKLYDKYSDNTLGVISDARFPLKSAAKAFGNEVMPEEKPKHRTDTFGREKCPDAGLQLFRYIRKNDPFVPLIIESSESENRAKAEAEGFRFVDKNSKKMSVDLRRLMEEHMGFGDFIFRDPKTHEEIMRIHSLKELQDNIFNIPNDSMLYHISRNHMSRWLCARAIFPVSAFLKHVTWEKLQDVDAHRQIIFDAIVQYRHMKNIGVVAVFDRMKFDKYAHFARIGEGSLGGKGRGLAFLDNIIKRHPEFNQYENATVQIPKTVVLCTDIFDEFMMSNNLYPIALSDASDDEILKHFLHAQLPDSLIADFFTFFEATRSPIAIRSSSLLEDAHYQPFAGIYSTYMIPYLEDKYQMLQMLACAIKGVYASVFYRDSKAYMTATSNVIDQEKMAVILQQVV
;
A
#
# COMPACT_ATOMS: atom_id res chain seq x y z
N ILE A 1 -22.81 9.92 -14.05
CA ILE A 1 -21.89 11.05 -14.28
C ILE A 1 -20.44 10.62 -13.96
N LEU A 2 -20.15 10.10 -12.76
CA LEU A 2 -18.79 9.70 -12.36
C LEU A 2 -18.11 8.78 -13.39
N SER A 3 -18.80 7.75 -13.87
CA SER A 3 -18.27 6.76 -14.82
C SER A 3 -17.91 7.38 -16.17
N ILE A 4 -18.68 8.36 -16.64
CA ILE A 4 -18.40 9.07 -17.90
C ILE A 4 -17.14 9.93 -17.73
N ILE A 5 -17.04 10.67 -16.64
CA ILE A 5 -15.87 11.50 -16.34
C ILE A 5 -14.62 10.61 -16.25
N LYS A 6 -14.70 9.50 -15.50
CA LYS A 6 -13.58 8.59 -15.34
C LYS A 6 -13.16 7.87 -16.62
N LEU A 7 -14.11 7.49 -17.47
CA LEU A 7 -13.82 6.88 -18.77
C LEU A 7 -13.07 7.86 -19.70
N ILE A 8 -13.46 9.12 -19.71
CA ILE A 8 -12.79 10.17 -20.50
C ILE A 8 -11.39 10.44 -19.91
N GLU A 9 -11.30 10.62 -18.58
CA GLU A 9 -10.05 10.83 -17.85
C GLU A 9 -9.06 9.68 -18.11
N ASP A 10 -9.52 8.44 -18.00
CA ASP A 10 -8.69 7.26 -18.22
C ASP A 10 -8.17 7.19 -19.65
N LYS A 11 -9.02 7.46 -20.64
CA LYS A 11 -8.62 7.49 -22.05
C LYS A 11 -7.61 8.60 -22.35
N MET A 12 -7.78 9.79 -21.77
CA MET A 12 -6.89 10.93 -22.02
C MET A 12 -5.51 10.76 -21.38
N ASN A 13 -5.47 10.18 -20.18
CA ASN A 13 -4.24 10.09 -19.40
C ASN A 13 -3.53 8.73 -19.51
N LEU A 14 -4.09 7.75 -20.22
CA LEU A 14 -3.59 6.38 -20.25
C LEU A 14 -2.10 6.31 -20.63
N GLU A 15 -1.73 6.93 -21.74
CA GLU A 15 -0.35 6.87 -22.26
C GLU A 15 0.65 7.50 -21.28
N HIS A 16 0.32 8.69 -20.79
CA HIS A 16 1.14 9.39 -19.80
C HIS A 16 1.29 8.57 -18.52
N ASP A 17 0.19 8.07 -17.95
CA ASP A 17 0.21 7.35 -16.68
C ASP A 17 0.92 5.99 -16.78
N ILE A 18 0.87 5.34 -17.95
CA ILE A 18 1.65 4.13 -18.23
C ILE A 18 3.14 4.45 -18.29
N GLN A 19 3.54 5.48 -19.05
CA GLN A 19 4.95 5.82 -19.25
C GLN A 19 5.61 6.32 -17.97
N GLU A 20 4.92 7.18 -17.21
CA GLU A 20 5.48 7.79 -15.99
C GLU A 20 5.45 6.89 -14.76
N ALA A 21 4.42 6.04 -14.63
CA ALA A 21 4.20 5.29 -13.40
C ALA A 21 3.99 3.78 -13.57
N GLY A 22 3.85 3.27 -14.80
CA GLY A 22 3.55 1.85 -15.04
C GLY A 22 2.11 1.46 -14.71
N VAL A 23 1.17 2.42 -14.76
CA VAL A 23 -0.24 2.18 -14.45
C VAL A 23 -0.81 1.09 -15.36
N GLN A 24 -1.69 0.27 -14.80
CA GLN A 24 -2.28 -0.86 -15.54
C GLN A 24 -3.60 -0.49 -16.21
N MET A 25 -3.89 -1.17 -17.33
CA MET A 25 -5.12 -1.04 -18.10
C MET A 25 -6.01 -2.27 -17.89
N ILE A 26 -7.30 -2.04 -17.72
CA ILE A 26 -8.36 -3.06 -17.92
C ILE A 26 -9.04 -2.71 -19.24
N LEU A 27 -8.91 -3.60 -20.23
CA LEU A 27 -9.55 -3.42 -21.53
C LEU A 27 -10.98 -3.94 -21.46
N LEU A 28 -11.96 -3.06 -21.63
CA LEU A 28 -13.37 -3.39 -21.75
C LEU A 28 -13.79 -3.33 -23.24
N VAL A 29 -14.28 -4.43 -23.79
CA VAL A 29 -14.74 -4.49 -25.18
C VAL A 29 -16.24 -4.68 -25.22
N GLU A 30 -16.97 -3.62 -25.57
CA GLU A 30 -18.44 -3.60 -25.58
C GLU A 30 -18.94 -2.53 -26.57
N ASP A 31 -19.74 -2.93 -27.53
CA ASP A 31 -20.29 -2.03 -28.54
C ASP A 31 -21.66 -1.46 -28.18
N SER A 32 -22.39 -2.09 -27.26
CA SER A 32 -23.72 -1.68 -26.83
C SER A 32 -23.69 -0.63 -25.75
N ILE A 33 -24.23 0.57 -26.05
CA ILE A 33 -24.36 1.67 -25.10
C ILE A 33 -25.12 1.23 -23.85
N ARG A 34 -26.16 0.43 -24.00
CA ARG A 34 -26.95 -0.07 -22.89
C ARG A 34 -26.11 -0.88 -21.89
N PHE A 35 -25.28 -1.79 -22.40
CA PHE A 35 -24.47 -2.68 -21.54
C PHE A 35 -23.31 -1.94 -20.89
N TYR A 36 -22.48 -1.21 -21.64
CA TYR A 36 -21.37 -0.52 -20.99
C TYR A 36 -21.82 0.58 -20.03
N SER A 37 -23.00 1.23 -20.28
CA SER A 37 -23.57 2.22 -19.34
C SER A 37 -24.01 1.59 -18.02
N SER A 38 -24.34 0.29 -17.99
CA SER A 38 -24.70 -0.43 -16.76
C SER A 38 -23.49 -1.03 -16.05
N ILE A 39 -22.48 -1.47 -16.80
CA ILE A 39 -21.24 -2.12 -16.26
C ILE A 39 -20.29 -1.09 -15.66
N LEU A 40 -20.00 0.00 -16.39
CA LEU A 40 -19.00 0.99 -16.01
C LEU A 40 -19.18 1.58 -14.61
N PRO A 41 -20.40 1.95 -14.14
CA PRO A 41 -20.57 2.46 -12.79
C PRO A 41 -20.15 1.46 -11.71
N ASN A 42 -20.53 0.19 -11.87
CA ASN A 42 -20.19 -0.87 -10.94
C ASN A 42 -18.69 -1.18 -10.97
N LEU A 43 -18.10 -1.22 -12.15
CA LEU A 43 -16.67 -1.47 -12.36
C LEU A 43 -15.82 -0.35 -11.72
N TYR A 44 -16.16 0.93 -11.98
CA TYR A 44 -15.43 2.05 -11.38
C TYR A 44 -15.60 2.12 -9.86
N ASN A 45 -16.81 1.91 -9.35
CA ASN A 45 -17.04 1.89 -7.90
C ASN A 45 -16.19 0.80 -7.23
N TYR A 46 -16.15 -0.39 -7.82
CA TYR A 46 -15.34 -1.49 -7.32
C TYR A 46 -13.83 -1.17 -7.35
N ILE A 47 -13.31 -0.69 -8.48
CA ILE A 47 -11.88 -0.33 -8.61
C ILE A 47 -11.50 0.77 -7.61
N LEU A 48 -12.34 1.79 -7.44
CA LEU A 48 -12.09 2.88 -6.50
C LEU A 48 -12.12 2.40 -5.04
N GLU A 49 -13.06 1.53 -4.69
CA GLU A 49 -13.15 0.91 -3.37
C GLU A 49 -11.89 0.09 -3.06
N GLN A 50 -11.48 -0.80 -3.99
CA GLN A 50 -10.27 -1.59 -3.83
C GLN A 50 -9.01 -0.73 -3.74
N SER A 51 -8.88 0.29 -4.58
CA SER A 51 -7.74 1.22 -4.52
C SER A 51 -7.68 1.98 -3.19
N LYS A 52 -8.84 2.32 -2.61
CA LYS A 52 -8.92 2.91 -1.28
C LYS A 52 -8.44 1.93 -0.20
N ASN A 53 -8.88 0.67 -0.27
CA ASN A 53 -8.45 -0.37 0.66
C ASN A 53 -6.92 -0.60 0.56
N PHE A 54 -6.39 -0.73 -0.64
CA PHE A 54 -4.94 -0.87 -0.86
C PHE A 54 -4.14 0.36 -0.41
N SER A 55 -4.72 1.56 -0.47
CA SER A 55 -4.06 2.77 0.03
C SER A 55 -3.84 2.74 1.54
N GLN A 56 -4.70 2.04 2.28
CA GLN A 56 -4.55 1.86 3.73
C GLN A 56 -3.35 0.97 4.11
N GLU A 57 -2.90 0.09 3.20
CA GLU A 57 -1.68 -0.70 3.38
C GLU A 57 -0.39 0.13 3.19
N ALA A 58 -0.49 1.37 2.72
CA ALA A 58 0.66 2.20 2.46
C ALA A 58 1.35 2.65 3.75
N LEU A 59 2.68 2.77 3.70
CA LEU A 59 3.49 3.11 4.87
C LEU A 59 3.35 4.57 5.31
N ASN A 60 2.90 5.45 4.41
CA ASN A 60 2.71 6.88 4.68
C ASN A 60 1.65 7.50 3.76
N ARG A 61 1.20 8.75 4.07
CA ARG A 61 0.17 9.47 3.30
C ARG A 61 0.55 9.70 1.83
N HIS A 62 1.82 9.97 1.55
CA HIS A 62 2.29 10.16 0.17
C HIS A 62 2.14 8.86 -0.64
N ALA A 63 2.62 7.74 -0.10
CA ALA A 63 2.48 6.42 -0.72
C ALA A 63 0.99 6.04 -0.89
N ALA A 64 0.12 6.36 0.08
CA ALA A 64 -1.32 6.17 -0.02
C ALA A 64 -1.93 6.94 -1.19
N THR A 65 -1.57 8.22 -1.33
CA THR A 65 -2.02 9.07 -2.45
C THR A 65 -1.53 8.53 -3.79
N MET A 66 -0.28 8.08 -3.88
CA MET A 66 0.28 7.49 -5.10
C MET A 66 -0.43 6.19 -5.48
N ARG A 67 -0.79 5.34 -4.52
CA ARG A 67 -1.59 4.13 -4.77
C ARG A 67 -2.99 4.46 -5.30
N MET A 68 -3.65 5.48 -4.75
CA MET A 68 -4.94 5.95 -5.25
C MET A 68 -4.86 6.48 -6.70
N ARG A 69 -3.78 7.19 -7.05
CA ARG A 69 -3.54 7.68 -8.42
C ARG A 69 -3.14 6.55 -9.37
N GLY A 70 -2.44 5.54 -8.87
CA GLY A 70 -2.01 4.36 -9.63
C GLY A 70 -3.10 3.30 -9.84
N ARG A 71 -4.37 3.61 -9.62
CA ARG A 71 -5.47 2.69 -9.89
C ARG A 71 -5.48 2.23 -11.34
N PRO A 72 -5.87 1.00 -11.64
CA PRO A 72 -6.04 0.56 -13.01
C PRO A 72 -7.02 1.44 -13.79
N LYS A 73 -6.67 1.75 -15.04
CA LYS A 73 -7.49 2.55 -15.96
C LYS A 73 -8.42 1.62 -16.74
N VAL A 74 -9.67 2.01 -16.90
CA VAL A 74 -10.62 1.29 -17.74
C VAL A 74 -10.67 1.93 -19.13
N VAL A 75 -10.38 1.14 -20.16
CA VAL A 75 -10.38 1.62 -21.54
C VAL A 75 -11.41 0.84 -22.34
N LEU A 76 -12.36 1.56 -22.91
CA LEU A 76 -13.44 1.01 -23.72
C LEU A 76 -13.03 0.93 -25.18
N ALA A 77 -13.10 -0.27 -25.77
CA ALA A 77 -13.08 -0.53 -27.21
C ALA A 77 -14.46 -0.97 -27.69
N ARG A 78 -14.83 -0.59 -28.90
CA ARG A 78 -16.14 -0.95 -29.48
C ARG A 78 -16.05 -1.89 -30.66
N THR A 79 -14.83 -2.20 -31.12
CA THR A 79 -14.57 -3.08 -32.23
C THR A 79 -13.35 -3.94 -31.95
N TYR A 80 -13.21 -5.03 -32.67
CA TYR A 80 -12.04 -5.89 -32.61
C TYR A 80 -10.75 -5.14 -32.97
N GLU A 81 -10.79 -4.35 -34.03
CA GLU A 81 -9.63 -3.56 -34.46
C GLU A 81 -9.16 -2.55 -33.41
N GLU A 82 -10.10 -1.87 -32.72
CA GLU A 82 -9.76 -0.97 -31.61
C GLU A 82 -9.16 -1.74 -30.43
N ALA A 83 -9.79 -2.85 -30.05
CA ALA A 83 -9.34 -3.69 -28.94
C ALA A 83 -7.95 -4.26 -29.19
N GLN A 84 -7.71 -4.78 -30.41
CA GLN A 84 -6.42 -5.30 -30.83
C GLN A 84 -5.33 -4.21 -30.77
N LYS A 85 -5.57 -3.03 -31.37
CA LYS A 85 -4.62 -1.91 -31.34
C LYS A 85 -4.26 -1.46 -29.94
N LEU A 86 -5.26 -1.38 -29.04
CA LEU A 86 -5.03 -1.03 -27.64
C LEU A 86 -4.21 -2.10 -26.92
N TYR A 87 -4.55 -3.36 -27.12
CA TYR A 87 -3.80 -4.46 -26.53
C TYR A 87 -2.36 -4.52 -27.04
N ASP A 88 -2.14 -4.43 -28.35
CA ASP A 88 -0.79 -4.47 -28.94
C ASP A 88 0.10 -3.31 -28.45
N LYS A 89 -0.50 -2.13 -28.26
CA LYS A 89 0.23 -0.97 -27.74
C LYS A 89 0.56 -1.08 -26.24
N TYR A 90 -0.31 -1.72 -25.45
CA TYR A 90 -0.22 -1.71 -23.98
C TYR A 90 -0.26 -3.12 -23.38
N SER A 91 0.20 -4.16 -24.12
CA SER A 91 0.17 -5.55 -23.67
C SER A 91 0.85 -5.75 -22.32
N ASP A 92 2.01 -5.12 -22.10
CA ASP A 92 2.77 -5.21 -20.85
C ASP A 92 2.08 -4.59 -19.65
N ASN A 93 1.17 -3.65 -19.89
CA ASN A 93 0.41 -2.95 -18.88
C ASN A 93 -1.07 -3.38 -18.86
N THR A 94 -1.42 -4.50 -19.47
CA THR A 94 -2.79 -5.04 -19.45
C THR A 94 -2.99 -5.95 -18.26
N LEU A 95 -3.79 -5.49 -17.28
CA LEU A 95 -4.13 -6.25 -16.08
C LEU A 95 -5.13 -7.37 -16.38
N GLY A 96 -6.03 -7.14 -17.33
CA GLY A 96 -7.00 -8.11 -17.79
C GLY A 96 -7.93 -7.53 -18.86
N VAL A 97 -8.69 -8.42 -19.51
CA VAL A 97 -9.64 -8.05 -20.56
C VAL A 97 -11.04 -8.58 -20.23
N ILE A 98 -12.03 -7.71 -20.31
CA ILE A 98 -13.45 -8.03 -20.18
C ILE A 98 -14.08 -7.74 -21.54
N SER A 99 -14.69 -8.74 -22.19
CA SER A 99 -15.18 -8.59 -23.56
C SER A 99 -16.56 -9.19 -23.75
N ASP A 100 -17.42 -8.47 -24.46
CA ASP A 100 -18.60 -9.11 -25.07
C ASP A 100 -18.16 -10.26 -25.98
N ALA A 101 -19.03 -11.23 -26.18
CA ALA A 101 -18.81 -12.31 -27.14
C ALA A 101 -19.01 -11.82 -28.58
N ARG A 102 -19.92 -10.87 -28.80
CA ARG A 102 -20.39 -10.46 -30.13
C ARG A 102 -20.31 -8.96 -30.34
N PHE A 103 -19.41 -8.50 -31.19
CA PHE A 103 -19.25 -7.09 -31.57
C PHE A 103 -18.65 -6.94 -32.97
N PRO A 104 -18.61 -5.71 -33.58
CA PRO A 104 -18.07 -5.51 -34.92
C PRO A 104 -16.57 -5.72 -34.99
N LEU A 105 -16.08 -6.28 -36.12
CA LEU A 105 -14.65 -6.49 -36.37
C LEU A 105 -13.92 -5.19 -36.71
N LYS A 106 -14.51 -4.32 -37.52
CA LYS A 106 -13.87 -3.10 -38.02
C LYS A 106 -14.55 -1.82 -37.55
N SER A 107 -13.73 -0.82 -37.28
CA SER A 107 -14.16 0.57 -37.15
C SER A 107 -14.49 1.06 -38.57
N ALA A 108 -15.79 1.19 -38.90
CA ALA A 108 -16.15 1.68 -40.19
C ALA A 108 -15.58 3.10 -40.40
N ALA A 109 -14.64 3.27 -41.31
CA ALA A 109 -14.33 4.56 -41.89
C ALA A 109 -15.57 4.98 -42.71
N LYS A 110 -16.42 5.85 -42.16
CA LYS A 110 -17.59 6.35 -42.89
C LYS A 110 -17.18 7.42 -43.85
N ALA A 111 -17.35 7.14 -45.11
CA ALA A 111 -17.80 8.14 -46.05
C ALA A 111 -19.20 8.63 -45.59
N PHE A 112 -19.33 9.88 -45.25
CA PHE A 112 -20.62 10.54 -45.16
C PHE A 112 -21.16 10.71 -46.63
N GLY A 113 -21.83 9.68 -47.08
CA GLY A 113 -22.57 9.69 -48.35
C GLY A 113 -24.03 9.40 -48.02
N ASN A 114 -24.90 10.18 -48.58
CA ASN A 114 -26.36 10.09 -48.46
C ASN A 114 -26.84 8.71 -48.94
N GLU A 115 -26.97 7.75 -48.02
CA GLU A 115 -27.72 6.54 -48.32
C GLU A 115 -28.94 6.44 -47.41
N VAL A 116 -30.08 6.28 -48.07
CA VAL A 116 -31.42 6.08 -47.51
C VAL A 116 -31.40 4.87 -46.58
N MET A 117 -31.83 5.05 -45.35
CA MET A 117 -31.93 3.98 -44.35
C MET A 117 -32.90 2.88 -44.77
N PRO A 118 -32.53 1.61 -44.80
CA PRO A 118 -33.47 0.49 -44.99
C PRO A 118 -34.41 0.37 -43.81
N GLU A 119 -35.70 0.22 -44.07
CA GLU A 119 -36.80 0.27 -43.07
C GLU A 119 -36.93 -0.92 -42.11
N GLU A 120 -36.18 -2.02 -42.26
CA GLU A 120 -36.22 -3.15 -41.32
C GLU A 120 -34.85 -3.72 -41.06
N LYS A 121 -34.28 -3.41 -39.87
CA LYS A 121 -33.06 -4.02 -39.40
C LYS A 121 -33.33 -5.19 -38.44
N PRO A 122 -32.75 -6.36 -38.65
CA PRO A 122 -32.81 -7.42 -37.63
C PRO A 122 -32.02 -6.95 -36.40
N LYS A 123 -32.75 -6.71 -35.30
CA LYS A 123 -32.27 -6.08 -34.05
C LYS A 123 -31.02 -6.70 -33.38
N HIS A 124 -30.49 -7.83 -33.89
CA HIS A 124 -29.38 -8.55 -33.29
C HIS A 124 -28.11 -8.66 -34.15
N ARG A 125 -28.12 -8.23 -35.39
CA ARG A 125 -26.96 -8.38 -36.31
C ARG A 125 -26.09 -7.14 -36.46
N THR A 126 -26.60 -5.97 -36.09
CA THR A 126 -25.88 -4.70 -36.19
C THR A 126 -25.75 -4.03 -34.83
N ASP A 127 -24.68 -3.26 -34.63
CA ASP A 127 -24.52 -2.41 -33.46
C ASP A 127 -25.36 -1.11 -33.55
N THR A 128 -25.24 -0.24 -32.54
CA THR A 128 -25.93 1.07 -32.49
C THR A 128 -25.58 1.99 -33.66
N PHE A 129 -24.44 1.74 -34.34
CA PHE A 129 -23.93 2.51 -35.47
C PHE A 129 -24.18 1.84 -36.82
N GLY A 130 -24.94 0.73 -36.85
CA GLY A 130 -25.27 -0.01 -38.05
C GLY A 130 -24.13 -0.90 -38.60
N ARG A 131 -23.11 -1.21 -37.78
CA ARG A 131 -22.00 -2.11 -38.16
C ARG A 131 -22.41 -3.56 -37.88
N GLU A 132 -22.04 -4.46 -38.79
CA GLU A 132 -22.33 -5.88 -38.64
C GLU A 132 -21.49 -6.47 -37.51
N LYS A 133 -22.14 -7.26 -36.62
CA LYS A 133 -21.50 -7.93 -35.51
C LYS A 133 -21.02 -9.34 -35.85
N CYS A 134 -19.80 -9.66 -35.50
CA CYS A 134 -19.27 -11.01 -35.60
C CYS A 134 -19.68 -11.82 -34.34
N PRO A 135 -20.29 -12.99 -34.47
CA PRO A 135 -20.78 -13.79 -33.34
C PRO A 135 -19.69 -14.22 -32.34
N ASP A 136 -18.49 -14.51 -32.85
CA ASP A 136 -17.38 -15.05 -32.06
C ASP A 136 -16.22 -14.04 -31.93
N ALA A 137 -16.48 -12.75 -32.09
CA ALA A 137 -15.44 -11.70 -32.05
C ALA A 137 -14.63 -11.72 -30.74
N GLY A 138 -15.29 -11.89 -29.60
CA GLY A 138 -14.64 -11.98 -28.29
C GLY A 138 -13.74 -13.19 -28.16
N LEU A 139 -14.17 -14.36 -28.64
CA LEU A 139 -13.35 -15.57 -28.65
C LEU A 139 -12.14 -15.42 -29.58
N GLN A 140 -12.32 -14.81 -30.76
CA GLN A 140 -11.20 -14.54 -31.68
C GLN A 140 -10.17 -13.60 -31.06
N LEU A 141 -10.61 -12.53 -30.39
CA LEU A 141 -9.75 -11.60 -29.66
C LEU A 141 -8.98 -12.33 -28.56
N PHE A 142 -9.65 -13.18 -27.79
CA PHE A 142 -9.03 -13.90 -26.68
C PHE A 142 -8.02 -14.94 -27.15
N ARG A 143 -8.29 -15.63 -28.25
CA ARG A 143 -7.29 -16.53 -28.88
C ARG A 143 -6.07 -15.74 -29.34
N TYR A 144 -6.27 -14.56 -29.92
CA TYR A 144 -5.18 -13.66 -30.32
C TYR A 144 -4.33 -13.23 -29.13
N ILE A 145 -4.98 -12.74 -28.05
CA ILE A 145 -4.29 -12.29 -26.84
C ILE A 145 -3.53 -13.44 -26.17
N ARG A 146 -4.14 -14.63 -26.06
CA ARG A 146 -3.52 -15.81 -25.42
C ARG A 146 -2.27 -16.32 -26.14
N LYS A 147 -2.12 -16.07 -27.43
CA LYS A 147 -0.88 -16.39 -28.17
C LYS A 147 0.30 -15.52 -27.71
N ASN A 148 0.04 -14.27 -27.31
CA ASN A 148 1.04 -13.31 -26.90
C ASN A 148 1.30 -13.37 -25.38
N ASP A 149 0.25 -13.48 -24.58
CA ASP A 149 0.31 -13.69 -23.13
C ASP A 149 -0.66 -14.80 -22.71
N PRO A 150 -0.16 -16.02 -22.44
CA PRO A 150 -1.00 -17.15 -22.07
C PRO A 150 -1.69 -17.00 -20.70
N PHE A 151 -1.26 -16.03 -19.88
CA PHE A 151 -1.68 -15.92 -18.49
C PHE A 151 -2.52 -14.67 -18.19
N VAL A 152 -2.70 -13.75 -19.15
CA VAL A 152 -3.57 -12.59 -18.93
C VAL A 152 -5.01 -13.03 -18.65
N PRO A 153 -5.68 -12.46 -17.63
CA PRO A 153 -7.08 -12.78 -17.30
C PRO A 153 -8.03 -12.33 -18.42
N LEU A 154 -8.84 -13.27 -18.91
CA LEU A 154 -9.78 -13.07 -20.00
C LEU A 154 -11.18 -13.47 -19.54
N ILE A 155 -12.10 -12.50 -19.49
CA ILE A 155 -13.49 -12.67 -19.05
C ILE A 155 -14.43 -12.35 -20.21
N ILE A 156 -15.18 -13.34 -20.69
CA ILE A 156 -16.24 -13.16 -21.68
C ILE A 156 -17.54 -12.82 -20.96
N GLU A 157 -18.21 -11.80 -21.44
CA GLU A 157 -19.59 -11.45 -21.06
C GLU A 157 -20.54 -11.73 -22.22
N SER A 158 -21.65 -12.39 -21.98
CA SER A 158 -22.67 -12.60 -23.01
C SER A 158 -24.07 -12.73 -22.42
N SER A 159 -25.07 -12.30 -23.20
CA SER A 159 -26.47 -12.58 -22.92
C SER A 159 -26.95 -13.93 -23.49
N GLU A 160 -26.13 -14.59 -24.30
CA GLU A 160 -26.42 -15.86 -24.96
C GLU A 160 -25.75 -17.00 -24.17
N SER A 161 -26.57 -17.92 -23.63
CA SER A 161 -26.07 -19.04 -22.80
C SER A 161 -25.17 -20.02 -23.56
N GLU A 162 -25.33 -20.12 -24.89
CA GLU A 162 -24.47 -20.95 -25.74
C GLU A 162 -23.00 -20.53 -25.72
N ASN A 163 -22.72 -19.25 -25.53
CA ASN A 163 -21.36 -18.72 -25.45
C ASN A 163 -20.63 -19.17 -24.17
N ARG A 164 -21.36 -19.58 -23.13
CA ARG A 164 -20.75 -20.15 -21.92
C ARG A 164 -19.98 -21.42 -22.24
N ALA A 165 -20.61 -22.39 -22.90
CA ALA A 165 -19.99 -23.66 -23.21
C ALA A 165 -18.76 -23.48 -24.11
N LYS A 166 -18.83 -22.55 -25.08
CA LYS A 166 -17.69 -22.23 -25.97
C LYS A 166 -16.53 -21.60 -25.17
N ALA A 167 -16.82 -20.64 -24.29
CA ALA A 167 -15.80 -19.97 -23.47
C ALA A 167 -15.12 -20.95 -22.51
N GLU A 168 -15.91 -21.76 -21.80
CA GLU A 168 -15.42 -22.73 -20.81
C GLU A 168 -14.59 -23.85 -21.47
N ALA A 169 -14.99 -24.32 -22.67
CA ALA A 169 -14.23 -25.30 -23.44
C ALA A 169 -12.82 -24.81 -23.84
N GLU A 170 -12.64 -23.51 -24.01
CA GLU A 170 -11.34 -22.86 -24.28
C GLU A 170 -10.64 -22.36 -23.01
N GLY A 171 -11.21 -22.61 -21.83
CA GLY A 171 -10.66 -22.20 -20.54
C GLY A 171 -10.77 -20.70 -20.26
N PHE A 172 -11.69 -19.99 -20.92
CA PHE A 172 -12.01 -18.60 -20.62
C PHE A 172 -13.05 -18.50 -19.50
N ARG A 173 -13.04 -17.40 -18.76
CA ARG A 173 -14.04 -17.11 -17.73
C ARG A 173 -15.28 -16.51 -18.38
N PHE A 174 -16.46 -16.83 -17.82
CA PHE A 174 -17.73 -16.40 -18.38
C PHE A 174 -18.61 -15.70 -17.34
N VAL A 175 -19.25 -14.60 -17.78
CA VAL A 175 -20.27 -13.86 -17.01
C VAL A 175 -21.53 -13.73 -17.85
N ASP A 176 -22.68 -14.10 -17.24
CA ASP A 176 -23.99 -13.95 -17.88
C ASP A 176 -24.53 -12.53 -17.69
N LYS A 177 -24.68 -11.78 -18.79
CA LYS A 177 -25.21 -10.41 -18.79
C LYS A 177 -26.68 -10.31 -18.31
N ASN A 178 -27.44 -11.40 -18.39
CA ASN A 178 -28.84 -11.45 -17.95
C ASN A 178 -28.98 -11.83 -16.47
N SER A 179 -27.87 -12.23 -15.83
CA SER A 179 -27.89 -12.62 -14.42
C SER A 179 -28.12 -11.42 -13.51
N LYS A 180 -29.02 -11.53 -12.55
CA LYS A 180 -29.17 -10.55 -11.47
C LYS A 180 -27.90 -10.41 -10.60
N LYS A 181 -27.00 -11.41 -10.67
CA LYS A 181 -25.72 -11.46 -9.94
C LYS A 181 -24.51 -11.05 -10.81
N MET A 182 -24.76 -10.55 -12.04
CA MET A 182 -23.69 -10.20 -12.99
C MET A 182 -22.56 -9.39 -12.34
N SER A 183 -22.90 -8.32 -11.62
CA SER A 183 -21.89 -7.47 -10.96
C SER A 183 -21.12 -8.20 -9.86
N VAL A 184 -21.77 -9.13 -9.16
CA VAL A 184 -21.13 -9.94 -8.09
C VAL A 184 -20.19 -10.96 -8.73
N ASP A 185 -20.63 -11.64 -9.79
CA ASP A 185 -19.82 -12.63 -10.51
C ASP A 185 -18.60 -11.96 -11.17
N LEU A 186 -18.77 -10.77 -11.76
CA LEU A 186 -17.66 -10.02 -12.33
C LEU A 186 -16.64 -9.61 -11.26
N ARG A 187 -17.10 -9.08 -10.12
CA ARG A 187 -16.23 -8.73 -8.98
C ARG A 187 -15.42 -9.93 -8.51
N ARG A 188 -16.09 -11.08 -8.30
CA ARG A 188 -15.44 -12.31 -7.87
C ARG A 188 -14.33 -12.74 -8.85
N LEU A 189 -14.59 -12.70 -10.16
CA LEU A 189 -13.58 -13.03 -11.17
C LEU A 189 -12.42 -12.04 -11.20
N MET A 190 -12.67 -10.75 -10.96
CA MET A 190 -11.61 -9.75 -10.83
C MET A 190 -10.76 -9.98 -9.58
N GLU A 191 -11.36 -10.34 -8.45
CA GLU A 191 -10.65 -10.70 -7.22
C GLU A 191 -9.76 -11.93 -7.44
N GLU A 192 -10.31 -12.98 -8.01
CA GLU A 192 -9.63 -14.26 -8.18
C GLU A 192 -8.52 -14.23 -9.25
N HIS A 193 -8.69 -13.41 -10.30
CA HIS A 193 -7.82 -13.50 -11.49
C HIS A 193 -7.06 -12.21 -11.84
N MET A 194 -7.60 -11.02 -11.52
CA MET A 194 -6.94 -9.74 -11.81
C MET A 194 -6.15 -9.17 -10.63
N GLY A 195 -6.09 -9.88 -9.50
CA GLY A 195 -5.27 -9.53 -8.34
C GLY A 195 -5.88 -8.49 -7.40
N PHE A 196 -7.19 -8.21 -7.50
CA PHE A 196 -7.87 -7.27 -6.60
C PHE A 196 -8.14 -7.83 -5.21
N GLY A 197 -8.29 -9.16 -5.09
CA GLY A 197 -8.46 -9.83 -3.79
C GLY A 197 -7.13 -10.14 -3.09
N ASP A 198 -7.23 -10.96 -2.04
CA ASP A 198 -6.07 -11.53 -1.36
C ASP A 198 -5.25 -12.39 -2.31
N PHE A 199 -3.95 -12.51 -2.04
CA PHE A 199 -3.14 -13.48 -2.76
C PHE A 199 -3.28 -14.85 -2.12
N ILE A 200 -3.84 -15.80 -2.88
CA ILE A 200 -4.08 -17.16 -2.39
C ILE A 200 -3.07 -18.10 -3.03
N PHE A 201 -2.13 -18.60 -2.21
CA PHE A 201 -1.28 -19.70 -2.61
C PHE A 201 -2.08 -21.00 -2.62
N ARG A 202 -2.03 -21.71 -3.76
CA ARG A 202 -2.81 -22.93 -3.99
C ARG A 202 -1.91 -24.12 -4.29
N ASP A 203 -2.36 -25.29 -3.95
CA ASP A 203 -1.77 -26.53 -4.44
C ASP A 203 -1.99 -26.62 -5.98
N PRO A 204 -0.92 -26.84 -6.78
CA PRO A 204 -1.06 -26.89 -8.23
C PRO A 204 -1.88 -28.05 -8.78
N LYS A 205 -2.08 -29.12 -8.00
CA LYS A 205 -2.80 -30.35 -8.40
C LYS A 205 -4.25 -30.33 -7.92
N THR A 206 -4.49 -30.01 -6.64
CA THR A 206 -5.83 -30.03 -6.04
C THR A 206 -6.54 -28.69 -6.16
N HIS A 207 -5.80 -27.58 -6.42
CA HIS A 207 -6.26 -26.19 -6.39
C HIS A 207 -6.78 -25.73 -5.03
N GLU A 208 -6.56 -26.51 -3.97
CA GLU A 208 -6.91 -26.12 -2.61
C GLU A 208 -6.07 -24.97 -2.11
N GLU A 209 -6.64 -24.16 -1.24
CA GLU A 209 -5.96 -23.04 -0.61
C GLU A 209 -4.94 -23.56 0.42
N ILE A 210 -3.67 -23.16 0.25
CA ILE A 210 -2.59 -23.47 1.19
C ILE A 210 -2.37 -22.29 2.16
N MET A 211 -2.33 -21.09 1.62
CA MET A 211 -2.07 -19.87 2.39
C MET A 211 -2.72 -18.66 1.72
N ARG A 212 -3.26 -17.78 2.54
CA ARG A 212 -3.87 -16.52 2.11
C ARG A 212 -3.04 -15.36 2.63
N ILE A 213 -2.72 -14.40 1.76
CA ILE A 213 -1.90 -13.23 2.04
C ILE A 213 -2.72 -11.97 1.74
N HIS A 214 -2.87 -11.12 2.75
CA HIS A 214 -3.66 -9.90 2.66
C HIS A 214 -2.83 -8.66 2.29
N SER A 215 -1.55 -8.64 2.66
CA SER A 215 -0.67 -7.47 2.51
C SER A 215 0.74 -7.81 2.05
N LEU A 216 1.46 -6.77 1.56
CA LEU A 216 2.87 -6.92 1.17
C LEU A 216 3.77 -7.34 2.34
N LYS A 217 3.47 -6.84 3.57
CA LYS A 217 4.19 -7.24 4.77
C LYS A 217 3.99 -8.72 5.08
N GLU A 218 2.75 -9.19 5.02
CA GLU A 218 2.42 -10.58 5.27
C GLU A 218 3.06 -11.52 4.24
N LEU A 219 3.14 -11.10 2.96
CA LEU A 219 3.91 -11.83 1.94
C LEU A 219 5.39 -11.92 2.31
N GLN A 220 6.01 -10.81 2.72
CA GLN A 220 7.40 -10.78 3.18
C GLN A 220 7.64 -11.72 4.36
N ASP A 221 6.76 -11.72 5.35
CA ASP A 221 6.92 -12.49 6.57
C ASP A 221 6.73 -14.02 6.35
N ASN A 222 5.95 -14.41 5.34
CA ASN A 222 5.58 -15.79 5.09
C ASN A 222 6.24 -16.44 3.86
N ILE A 223 6.98 -15.70 3.04
CA ILE A 223 7.44 -16.18 1.73
C ILE A 223 8.29 -17.47 1.81
N PHE A 224 9.05 -17.64 2.89
CA PHE A 224 9.87 -18.83 3.12
C PHE A 224 9.07 -20.04 3.65
N ASN A 225 7.82 -19.83 4.07
CA ASN A 225 6.93 -20.89 4.57
C ASN A 225 6.04 -21.49 3.46
N ILE A 226 6.07 -20.92 2.24
CA ILE A 226 5.23 -21.36 1.13
C ILE A 226 5.84 -22.64 0.52
N PRO A 227 5.06 -23.71 0.25
CA PRO A 227 5.56 -24.91 -0.41
C PRO A 227 6.14 -24.65 -1.80
N ASN A 228 7.18 -25.38 -2.17
CA ASN A 228 7.92 -25.21 -3.44
C ASN A 228 7.01 -25.27 -4.67
N ASP A 229 6.15 -26.30 -4.75
CA ASP A 229 5.27 -26.51 -5.90
C ASP A 229 4.30 -25.35 -6.08
N SER A 230 3.76 -24.84 -4.97
CA SER A 230 2.87 -23.66 -4.98
C SER A 230 3.62 -22.40 -5.40
N MET A 231 4.81 -22.18 -4.87
CA MET A 231 5.65 -21.04 -5.26
C MET A 231 5.92 -21.04 -6.76
N LEU A 232 6.41 -22.13 -7.32
CA LEU A 232 6.70 -22.29 -8.74
C LEU A 232 5.43 -22.13 -9.61
N TYR A 233 4.30 -22.69 -9.17
CA TYR A 233 3.02 -22.54 -9.85
C TYR A 233 2.60 -21.08 -10.03
N HIS A 234 2.74 -20.27 -8.97
CA HIS A 234 2.32 -18.87 -9.00
C HIS A 234 3.32 -17.97 -9.73
N ILE A 235 4.62 -18.23 -9.59
CA ILE A 235 5.67 -17.46 -10.27
C ILE A 235 5.60 -17.65 -11.79
N SER A 236 5.53 -18.91 -12.26
CA SER A 236 5.51 -19.23 -13.69
C SER A 236 4.32 -18.64 -14.46
N ARG A 237 3.27 -18.24 -13.74
CA ARG A 237 2.03 -17.66 -14.29
C ARG A 237 1.87 -16.16 -14.04
N ASN A 238 2.91 -15.49 -13.55
CA ASN A 238 2.89 -14.06 -13.21
C ASN A 238 1.77 -13.63 -12.25
N HIS A 239 1.26 -14.55 -11.41
CA HIS A 239 0.17 -14.24 -10.50
C HIS A 239 0.58 -13.18 -9.48
N MET A 240 1.81 -13.27 -8.95
CA MET A 240 2.32 -12.33 -7.97
C MET A 240 2.53 -10.92 -8.55
N SER A 241 3.14 -10.83 -9.75
CA SER A 241 3.30 -9.54 -10.44
C SER A 241 1.96 -8.86 -10.67
N ARG A 242 0.93 -9.62 -11.07
CA ARG A 242 -0.42 -9.09 -11.30
C ARG A 242 -1.07 -8.58 -10.01
N TRP A 243 -0.94 -9.32 -8.92
CA TRP A 243 -1.43 -8.92 -7.61
C TRP A 243 -0.77 -7.62 -7.12
N LEU A 244 0.52 -7.47 -7.34
CA LEU A 244 1.28 -6.24 -7.04
C LEU A 244 0.86 -5.08 -7.95
N CYS A 245 0.60 -5.33 -9.24
CA CYS A 245 0.09 -4.34 -10.18
C CYS A 245 -1.26 -3.77 -9.76
N ALA A 246 -2.21 -4.62 -9.35
CA ALA A 246 -3.51 -4.18 -8.86
C ALA A 246 -3.41 -3.24 -7.64
N ARG A 247 -2.36 -3.40 -6.82
CA ARG A 247 -2.03 -2.58 -5.64
C ARG A 247 -1.15 -1.36 -5.94
N ALA A 248 -0.91 -1.06 -7.22
CA ALA A 248 0.00 0.01 -7.65
C ALA A 248 1.43 -0.10 -7.07
N ILE A 249 1.93 -1.32 -6.88
CA ILE A 249 3.31 -1.63 -6.46
C ILE A 249 4.13 -1.94 -7.72
N PHE A 250 4.12 -1.00 -8.67
CA PHE A 250 4.67 -1.18 -10.01
C PHE A 250 6.16 -1.52 -10.06
N PRO A 251 7.07 -0.91 -9.25
CA PRO A 251 8.49 -1.23 -9.33
C PRO A 251 8.79 -2.70 -9.04
N VAL A 252 8.16 -3.27 -8.00
CA VAL A 252 8.34 -4.68 -7.66
C VAL A 252 7.68 -5.58 -8.70
N SER A 253 6.48 -5.23 -9.13
CA SER A 253 5.76 -5.99 -10.14
C SER A 253 6.51 -6.07 -11.47
N ALA A 254 7.01 -4.93 -11.97
CA ALA A 254 7.80 -4.87 -13.20
C ALA A 254 9.09 -5.68 -13.08
N PHE A 255 9.79 -5.56 -11.95
CA PHE A 255 10.99 -6.37 -11.69
C PHE A 255 10.68 -7.86 -11.75
N LEU A 256 9.67 -8.33 -11.00
CA LEU A 256 9.32 -9.75 -10.95
C LEU A 256 8.82 -10.30 -12.30
N LYS A 257 8.14 -9.49 -13.10
CA LYS A 257 7.66 -9.88 -14.43
C LYS A 257 8.81 -10.19 -15.41
N HIS A 258 9.97 -9.52 -15.25
CA HIS A 258 11.12 -9.67 -16.13
C HIS A 258 12.19 -10.65 -15.61
N VAL A 259 12.02 -11.22 -14.41
CA VAL A 259 12.94 -12.26 -13.91
C VAL A 259 12.77 -13.53 -14.73
N THR A 260 13.88 -14.05 -15.22
CA THR A 260 13.92 -15.32 -15.95
C THR A 260 13.99 -16.48 -14.95
N TRP A 261 12.83 -16.87 -14.43
CA TRP A 261 12.70 -17.87 -13.35
C TRP A 261 13.29 -19.24 -13.71
N GLU A 262 13.21 -19.63 -14.99
CA GLU A 262 13.70 -20.95 -15.47
C GLU A 262 15.22 -21.08 -15.37
N LYS A 263 15.96 -19.97 -15.29
CA LYS A 263 17.42 -19.98 -15.12
C LYS A 263 17.86 -20.22 -13.68
N LEU A 264 16.96 -20.12 -12.73
CA LEU A 264 17.22 -20.30 -11.32
C LEU A 264 16.86 -21.75 -10.95
N GLN A 265 17.88 -22.55 -10.58
CA GLN A 265 17.68 -23.97 -10.24
C GLN A 265 17.10 -24.18 -8.84
N ASP A 266 17.22 -23.19 -7.95
CA ASP A 266 16.81 -23.28 -6.56
C ASP A 266 15.57 -22.42 -6.27
N VAL A 267 14.54 -23.02 -5.67
CA VAL A 267 13.30 -22.31 -5.28
C VAL A 267 13.56 -21.33 -4.13
N ASP A 268 14.54 -21.59 -3.28
CA ASP A 268 14.91 -20.66 -2.22
C ASP A 268 15.57 -19.40 -2.78
N ALA A 269 16.30 -19.50 -3.89
CA ALA A 269 16.77 -18.33 -4.63
C ALA A 269 15.59 -17.48 -5.18
N HIS A 270 14.50 -18.12 -5.64
CA HIS A 270 13.29 -17.39 -6.06
C HIS A 270 12.67 -16.62 -4.87
N ARG A 271 12.55 -17.26 -3.72
CA ARG A 271 12.03 -16.63 -2.50
C ARG A 271 12.87 -15.44 -2.08
N GLN A 272 14.21 -15.62 -2.10
CA GLN A 272 15.14 -14.56 -1.71
C GLN A 272 15.03 -13.34 -2.63
N ILE A 273 14.96 -13.54 -3.95
CA ILE A 273 14.79 -12.44 -4.92
C ILE A 273 13.50 -11.66 -4.66
N ILE A 274 12.39 -12.35 -4.41
CA ILE A 274 11.10 -11.71 -4.12
C ILE A 274 11.17 -10.97 -2.79
N PHE A 275 11.73 -11.60 -1.77
CA PHE A 275 11.91 -11.02 -0.45
C PHE A 275 12.74 -9.73 -0.51
N ASP A 276 13.89 -9.77 -1.18
CA ASP A 276 14.79 -8.62 -1.31
C ASP A 276 14.13 -7.48 -2.07
N ALA A 277 13.40 -7.78 -3.15
CA ALA A 277 12.65 -6.77 -3.90
C ALA A 277 11.57 -6.09 -3.06
N ILE A 278 10.87 -6.84 -2.21
CA ILE A 278 9.86 -6.30 -1.30
C ILE A 278 10.52 -5.44 -0.23
N VAL A 279 11.57 -5.91 0.40
CA VAL A 279 12.33 -5.18 1.44
C VAL A 279 12.87 -3.88 0.87
N GLN A 280 13.54 -3.93 -0.28
CA GLN A 280 14.09 -2.76 -0.95
C GLN A 280 12.99 -1.74 -1.30
N TYR A 281 11.86 -2.19 -1.83
CA TYR A 281 10.71 -1.30 -2.11
C TYR A 281 10.18 -0.63 -0.86
N ARG A 282 10.01 -1.37 0.25
CA ARG A 282 9.54 -0.82 1.53
C ARG A 282 10.54 0.20 2.09
N HIS A 283 11.85 -0.08 1.99
CA HIS A 283 12.88 0.89 2.38
C HIS A 283 12.81 2.17 1.53
N MET A 284 12.74 2.06 0.20
CA MET A 284 12.64 3.22 -0.68
C MET A 284 11.40 4.08 -0.40
N LYS A 285 10.26 3.46 -0.07
CA LYS A 285 9.03 4.20 0.23
C LYS A 285 9.04 4.91 1.59
N ASN A 286 9.97 4.55 2.46
CA ASN A 286 10.20 5.22 3.74
C ASN A 286 11.23 6.37 3.63
N ILE A 287 11.82 6.61 2.47
CA ILE A 287 12.76 7.71 2.27
C ILE A 287 12.01 9.04 2.33
N GLY A 288 12.47 9.94 3.21
CA GLY A 288 11.99 11.32 3.29
C GLY A 288 10.68 11.56 4.02
N VAL A 289 10.07 10.51 4.59
CA VAL A 289 8.83 10.64 5.35
C VAL A 289 8.95 9.90 6.67
N VAL A 290 8.66 10.60 7.77
CA VAL A 290 8.51 9.97 9.08
C VAL A 290 7.24 9.13 9.07
N ALA A 291 7.39 7.82 9.09
CA ALA A 291 6.25 6.90 9.10
C ALA A 291 5.43 7.07 10.37
N VAL A 292 4.11 7.05 10.27
CA VAL A 292 3.22 6.88 11.42
C VAL A 292 3.36 5.44 11.90
N PHE A 293 3.52 5.25 13.20
CA PHE A 293 3.59 3.93 13.81
C PHE A 293 2.27 3.18 13.57
N ASP A 294 2.36 2.04 12.96
CA ASP A 294 1.23 1.16 12.68
C ASP A 294 1.65 -0.26 13.03
N ARG A 295 0.97 -0.88 13.99
CA ARG A 295 1.29 -2.22 14.51
C ARG A 295 1.38 -3.28 13.42
N MET A 296 0.53 -3.17 12.40
CA MET A 296 0.50 -4.13 11.28
C MET A 296 1.65 -3.95 10.30
N LYS A 297 2.28 -2.76 10.29
CA LYS A 297 3.33 -2.39 9.31
C LYS A 297 4.71 -2.23 9.92
N PHE A 298 4.78 -2.05 11.24
CA PHE A 298 6.05 -1.91 11.96
C PHE A 298 6.68 -3.29 12.20
N ASP A 299 7.91 -3.47 11.75
CA ASP A 299 8.64 -4.72 11.86
C ASP A 299 10.16 -4.49 12.04
N LYS A 300 10.93 -5.59 11.95
CA LYS A 300 12.40 -5.52 12.09
C LYS A 300 13.10 -4.65 11.01
N TYR A 301 12.42 -4.30 9.93
CA TYR A 301 12.96 -3.47 8.84
C TYR A 301 12.50 -2.00 8.92
N ALA A 302 11.59 -1.66 9.80
CA ALA A 302 11.21 -0.28 10.08
C ALA A 302 12.19 0.32 11.09
N HIS A 303 12.91 1.38 10.70
CA HIS A 303 13.95 1.99 11.55
C HIS A 303 13.49 3.25 12.25
N PHE A 304 12.52 4.00 11.69
CA PHE A 304 12.04 5.25 12.28
C PHE A 304 10.52 5.37 12.12
N ALA A 305 9.83 5.63 13.23
CA ALA A 305 8.38 5.90 13.23
C ALA A 305 8.01 6.92 14.30
N ARG A 306 6.81 7.54 14.17
CA ARG A 306 6.21 8.42 15.17
C ARG A 306 4.87 7.91 15.65
N ILE A 307 4.55 8.13 16.91
CA ILE A 307 3.23 7.96 17.52
C ILE A 307 2.68 9.34 17.84
N GLY A 308 1.51 9.66 17.34
CA GLY A 308 0.89 10.98 17.45
C GLY A 308 1.08 11.84 16.18
N GLU A 309 0.42 13.00 16.17
CA GLU A 309 0.42 13.97 15.05
C GLU A 309 1.15 15.28 15.39
N GLY A 310 1.62 15.43 16.63
CA GLY A 310 2.35 16.59 17.11
C GLY A 310 3.80 16.68 16.60
N SER A 311 4.59 17.55 17.24
CA SER A 311 6.01 17.72 16.91
C SER A 311 6.85 16.54 17.42
N LEU A 312 7.92 16.22 16.67
CA LEU A 312 8.95 15.25 17.08
C LEU A 312 9.98 15.83 18.07
N GLY A 313 9.92 17.13 18.35
CA GLY A 313 10.99 17.85 19.04
C GLY A 313 12.27 17.97 18.21
N GLY A 314 13.28 18.60 18.76
CA GLY A 314 14.54 18.86 18.07
C GLY A 314 15.33 17.61 17.73
N LYS A 315 15.69 16.79 18.74
CA LYS A 315 16.44 15.54 18.52
C LYS A 315 15.69 14.57 17.60
N GLY A 316 14.35 14.45 17.74
CA GLY A 316 13.54 13.61 16.88
C GLY A 316 13.59 14.04 15.42
N ARG A 317 13.53 15.36 15.15
CA ARG A 317 13.70 15.90 13.77
C ARG A 317 15.09 15.65 13.23
N GLY A 318 16.13 15.83 14.06
CA GLY A 318 17.51 15.56 13.69
C GLY A 318 17.73 14.10 13.30
N LEU A 319 17.20 13.13 14.07
CA LEU A 319 17.25 11.71 13.76
C LEU A 319 16.48 11.36 12.46
N ALA A 320 15.30 11.94 12.26
CA ALA A 320 14.52 11.76 11.04
C ALA A 320 15.26 12.29 9.80
N PHE A 321 15.97 13.42 9.95
CA PHE A 321 16.80 14.00 8.89
C PHE A 321 18.00 13.10 8.57
N LEU A 322 18.71 12.58 9.58
CA LEU A 322 19.82 11.65 9.39
C LEU A 322 19.36 10.34 8.71
N ASP A 323 18.25 9.75 9.15
CA ASP A 323 17.66 8.57 8.52
C ASP A 323 17.39 8.80 7.03
N ASN A 324 16.86 9.97 6.69
CA ASN A 324 16.60 10.37 5.32
C ASN A 324 17.89 10.55 4.49
N ILE A 325 18.93 11.17 5.05
CA ILE A 325 20.23 11.30 4.39
C ILE A 325 20.81 9.92 4.09
N ILE A 326 20.89 9.05 5.09
CA ILE A 326 21.47 7.71 4.94
C ILE A 326 20.72 6.92 3.83
N LYS A 327 19.41 6.99 3.80
CA LYS A 327 18.59 6.31 2.78
C LYS A 327 18.76 6.88 1.37
N ARG A 328 19.06 8.17 1.24
CA ARG A 328 19.29 8.82 -0.07
C ARG A 328 20.68 8.60 -0.64
N HIS A 329 21.62 8.14 0.17
CA HIS A 329 23.01 7.96 -0.15
C HIS A 329 23.43 6.50 -0.03
N PRO A 330 23.13 5.65 -1.06
CA PRO A 330 23.45 4.21 -1.04
C PRO A 330 24.94 3.94 -0.86
N GLU A 331 25.81 4.91 -1.20
CA GLU A 331 27.25 4.84 -1.02
C GLU A 331 27.69 4.63 0.43
N PHE A 332 26.86 4.96 1.42
CA PHE A 332 27.13 4.65 2.82
C PHE A 332 27.11 3.15 3.13
N ASN A 333 26.47 2.35 2.30
CA ASN A 333 26.30 0.90 2.47
C ASN A 333 27.09 0.05 1.45
N GLN A 334 28.14 0.62 0.83
CA GLN A 334 28.98 -0.11 -0.13
C GLN A 334 30.02 -1.01 0.53
N TYR A 335 30.12 -1.03 1.85
CA TYR A 335 31.11 -1.82 2.59
C TYR A 335 30.54 -3.19 2.97
N GLU A 336 31.26 -4.28 2.63
CA GLU A 336 30.77 -5.64 2.78
C GLU A 336 30.38 -6.05 4.22
N ASN A 337 31.02 -5.45 5.23
CA ASN A 337 30.83 -5.85 6.64
C ASN A 337 30.35 -4.70 7.53
N ALA A 338 29.86 -3.61 6.96
CA ALA A 338 29.38 -2.46 7.72
C ALA A 338 28.11 -1.88 7.12
N THR A 339 27.10 -1.66 7.97
CA THR A 339 25.83 -1.01 7.59
C THR A 339 25.71 0.30 8.35
N VAL A 340 25.56 1.39 7.63
CA VAL A 340 25.29 2.70 8.22
C VAL A 340 23.78 2.90 8.34
N GLN A 341 23.28 2.92 9.56
CA GLN A 341 21.86 3.12 9.85
C GLN A 341 21.69 3.81 11.19
N ILE A 342 20.54 4.47 11.42
CA ILE A 342 20.16 4.87 12.77
C ILE A 342 19.61 3.64 13.51
N PRO A 343 19.83 3.53 14.84
CA PRO A 343 19.15 2.52 15.64
C PRO A 343 17.63 2.65 15.51
N LYS A 344 16.89 1.56 15.72
CA LYS A 344 15.43 1.63 15.69
C LYS A 344 14.90 2.65 16.66
N THR A 345 14.06 3.54 16.14
CA THR A 345 13.58 4.70 16.86
C THR A 345 12.07 4.86 16.68
N VAL A 346 11.36 5.03 17.78
CA VAL A 346 9.97 5.47 17.80
C VAL A 346 9.89 6.76 18.62
N VAL A 347 9.22 7.78 18.08
CA VAL A 347 9.06 9.06 18.74
C VAL A 347 7.61 9.26 19.16
N LEU A 348 7.37 9.43 20.46
CA LEU A 348 6.10 9.91 20.99
C LEU A 348 6.05 11.42 20.76
N CYS A 349 5.12 11.88 19.92
CA CYS A 349 4.98 13.29 19.57
C CYS A 349 4.43 14.13 20.72
N THR A 350 4.54 15.45 20.62
CA THR A 350 4.14 16.39 21.68
C THR A 350 2.65 16.38 22.03
N ASP A 351 1.78 15.93 21.15
CA ASP A 351 0.35 15.74 21.43
C ASP A 351 0.08 14.63 22.45
N ILE A 352 0.93 13.59 22.50
CA ILE A 352 0.88 12.54 23.54
C ILE A 352 1.23 13.13 24.91
N PHE A 353 2.20 14.05 24.97
CA PHE A 353 2.50 14.80 26.20
C PHE A 353 1.30 15.66 26.62
N ASP A 354 0.70 16.40 25.70
CA ASP A 354 -0.47 17.24 25.99
C ASP A 354 -1.63 16.40 26.53
N GLU A 355 -1.92 15.25 25.90
CA GLU A 355 -2.95 14.31 26.33
C GLU A 355 -2.66 13.80 27.77
N PHE A 356 -1.42 13.38 28.04
CA PHE A 356 -1.01 12.90 29.34
C PHE A 356 -1.14 13.98 30.41
N MET A 357 -0.71 15.20 30.16
CA MET A 357 -0.80 16.34 31.10
C MET A 357 -2.25 16.71 31.39
N MET A 358 -3.09 16.78 30.36
CA MET A 358 -4.49 17.18 30.50
C MET A 358 -5.36 16.11 31.16
N SER A 359 -5.27 14.86 30.74
CA SER A 359 -6.10 13.76 31.25
C SER A 359 -5.83 13.47 32.74
N ASN A 360 -4.62 13.76 33.22
CA ASN A 360 -4.24 13.57 34.63
C ASN A 360 -4.24 14.86 35.44
N ASN A 361 -4.63 15.99 34.86
CA ASN A 361 -4.64 17.31 35.53
C ASN A 361 -3.31 17.64 36.24
N LEU A 362 -2.18 17.46 35.52
CA LEU A 362 -0.85 17.58 36.12
C LEU A 362 -0.30 19.02 36.17
N TYR A 363 -0.83 19.96 35.36
CA TYR A 363 -0.33 21.33 35.34
C TYR A 363 -0.29 22.04 36.70
N PRO A 364 -1.29 21.89 37.59
CA PRO A 364 -1.25 22.55 38.89
C PRO A 364 -0.04 22.17 39.74
N ILE A 365 0.33 20.89 39.80
CA ILE A 365 1.52 20.44 40.56
C ILE A 365 2.81 20.73 39.77
N ALA A 366 2.79 20.57 38.47
CA ALA A 366 3.96 20.79 37.59
C ALA A 366 4.45 22.26 37.68
N LEU A 367 3.53 23.22 37.71
CA LEU A 367 3.85 24.65 37.73
C LEU A 367 4.01 25.22 39.17
N SER A 368 3.76 24.40 40.22
CA SER A 368 3.94 24.81 41.61
C SER A 368 5.42 24.90 42.01
N ASP A 369 5.68 25.37 43.24
CA ASP A 369 7.00 25.37 43.87
C ASP A 369 7.32 24.04 44.59
N ALA A 370 6.61 22.95 44.27
CA ALA A 370 6.87 21.63 44.81
C ALA A 370 8.28 21.15 44.47
N SER A 371 8.84 20.29 45.34
CA SER A 371 10.15 19.68 45.08
C SER A 371 10.11 18.75 43.88
N ASP A 372 11.26 18.51 43.23
CA ASP A 372 11.40 17.60 42.09
C ASP A 372 10.90 16.20 42.40
N ASP A 373 11.11 15.70 43.64
CA ASP A 373 10.62 14.40 44.09
C ASP A 373 9.09 14.34 44.19
N GLU A 374 8.46 15.41 44.63
CA GLU A 374 6.99 15.51 44.71
C GLU A 374 6.39 15.57 43.33
N ILE A 375 6.95 16.37 42.43
CA ILE A 375 6.54 16.41 41.00
C ILE A 375 6.67 15.02 40.38
N LEU A 376 7.84 14.38 40.53
CA LEU A 376 8.07 13.05 39.99
C LEU A 376 7.05 12.04 40.51
N LYS A 377 6.77 12.06 41.83
CA LYS A 377 5.81 11.14 42.44
C LYS A 377 4.41 11.29 41.86
N HIS A 378 3.93 12.50 41.60
CA HIS A 378 2.63 12.74 40.98
C HIS A 378 2.61 12.23 39.54
N PHE A 379 3.67 12.46 38.74
CA PHE A 379 3.79 11.97 37.38
C PHE A 379 3.84 10.43 37.32
N LEU A 380 4.55 9.77 38.22
CA LEU A 380 4.61 8.32 38.28
C LEU A 380 3.25 7.67 38.59
N HIS A 381 2.39 8.31 39.37
CA HIS A 381 1.03 7.83 39.67
C HIS A 381 0.04 8.10 38.53
N ALA A 382 0.33 9.05 37.65
CA ALA A 382 -0.50 9.38 36.48
C ALA A 382 -0.55 8.24 35.47
N GLN A 383 -1.58 8.18 34.63
CA GLN A 383 -1.77 7.13 33.63
C GLN A 383 -1.40 7.62 32.23
N LEU A 384 -0.57 6.86 31.51
CA LEU A 384 -0.34 7.08 30.09
C LEU A 384 -1.58 6.65 29.29
N PRO A 385 -1.80 7.21 28.07
CA PRO A 385 -2.90 6.77 27.22
C PRO A 385 -2.85 5.26 26.95
N ASP A 386 -3.97 4.56 27.15
CA ASP A 386 -4.07 3.10 26.96
C ASP A 386 -3.76 2.64 25.53
N SER A 387 -3.97 3.53 24.55
CA SER A 387 -3.65 3.29 23.15
C SER A 387 -2.18 2.93 22.90
N LEU A 388 -1.27 3.42 23.75
CA LEU A 388 0.17 3.20 23.63
C LEU A 388 0.61 1.79 24.03
N ILE A 389 -0.15 1.09 24.88
CA ILE A 389 0.26 -0.21 25.44
C ILE A 389 0.55 -1.24 24.33
N ALA A 390 -0.37 -1.36 23.38
CA ALA A 390 -0.22 -2.32 22.30
C ALA A 390 0.90 -1.91 21.31
N ASP A 391 1.13 -0.60 21.14
CA ASP A 391 2.22 -0.07 20.33
C ASP A 391 3.59 -0.39 20.95
N PHE A 392 3.70 -0.28 22.26
CA PHE A 392 4.93 -0.63 23.00
C PHE A 392 5.25 -2.13 22.90
N PHE A 393 4.26 -3.00 23.00
CA PHE A 393 4.48 -4.44 22.81
C PHE A 393 5.01 -4.74 21.40
N THR A 394 4.43 -4.13 20.36
CA THR A 394 4.92 -4.28 18.99
C THR A 394 6.35 -3.76 18.84
N PHE A 395 6.68 -2.64 19.47
CA PHE A 395 8.04 -2.08 19.46
C PHE A 395 9.05 -3.01 20.17
N PHE A 396 8.68 -3.63 21.32
CA PHE A 396 9.54 -4.59 22.00
C PHE A 396 9.85 -5.82 21.14
N GLU A 397 8.84 -6.35 20.45
CA GLU A 397 9.01 -7.51 19.55
C GLU A 397 9.95 -7.22 18.38
N ALA A 398 9.85 -6.01 17.84
CA ALA A 398 10.68 -5.60 16.73
C ALA A 398 12.12 -5.24 17.13
N THR A 399 12.35 -4.86 18.41
CA THR A 399 13.63 -4.31 18.87
C THR A 399 14.50 -5.37 19.54
N ARG A 400 13.94 -6.15 20.47
CA ARG A 400 14.62 -7.22 21.24
C ARG A 400 15.98 -6.82 21.81
N SER A 401 16.11 -5.61 22.30
CA SER A 401 17.34 -5.04 22.87
C SER A 401 17.01 -4.01 23.95
N PRO A 402 17.98 -3.54 24.76
CA PRO A 402 17.79 -2.43 25.67
C PRO A 402 17.26 -1.18 24.91
N ILE A 403 16.50 -0.35 25.60
CA ILE A 403 15.88 0.85 25.02
C ILE A 403 16.33 2.08 25.79
N ALA A 404 16.82 3.10 25.09
CA ALA A 404 17.08 4.43 25.62
C ALA A 404 15.81 5.29 25.46
N ILE A 405 15.39 5.93 26.54
CA ILE A 405 14.26 6.84 26.60
C ILE A 405 14.82 8.26 26.78
N ARG A 406 14.67 9.09 25.74
CA ARG A 406 15.34 10.39 25.66
C ARG A 406 14.33 11.50 25.44
N SER A 407 14.59 12.65 26.08
CA SER A 407 13.88 13.89 25.80
C SER A 407 14.08 14.37 24.36
N SER A 408 13.07 15.04 23.80
CA SER A 408 13.14 15.73 22.53
C SER A 408 12.23 16.95 22.55
N SER A 409 12.71 18.02 23.16
CA SER A 409 11.97 19.27 23.22
C SER A 409 12.26 20.14 21.99
N LEU A 410 11.41 21.14 21.76
CA LEU A 410 11.64 22.11 20.70
C LEU A 410 12.82 23.06 21.01
N LEU A 411 13.09 23.30 22.29
CA LEU A 411 14.11 24.22 22.75
C LEU A 411 15.51 23.59 22.78
N GLU A 412 15.65 22.26 22.80
CA GLU A 412 16.97 21.59 22.86
C GLU A 412 17.90 21.94 21.70
N ASP A 413 17.35 22.25 20.52
CA ASP A 413 18.10 22.62 19.32
C ASP A 413 18.12 24.12 19.05
N ALA A 414 17.76 24.96 20.02
CA ALA A 414 17.82 26.40 19.85
C ALA A 414 19.28 26.84 19.72
N HIS A 415 19.66 27.44 18.58
CA HIS A 415 21.03 27.85 18.26
C HIS A 415 21.65 28.83 19.26
N TYR A 416 20.82 29.63 19.94
CA TYR A 416 21.28 30.70 20.85
C TYR A 416 21.22 30.31 22.31
N GLN A 417 20.47 29.25 22.69
CA GLN A 417 20.25 28.86 24.09
C GLN A 417 20.08 27.34 24.18
N PRO A 418 21.18 26.56 24.15
CA PRO A 418 21.09 25.11 24.13
C PRO A 418 20.63 24.54 25.49
N PHE A 419 19.59 23.68 25.46
CA PHE A 419 19.07 22.95 26.63
C PHE A 419 19.77 21.61 26.89
N ALA A 420 21.04 21.49 26.54
CA ALA A 420 21.78 20.25 26.71
C ALA A 420 21.95 19.82 28.16
N GLY A 421 21.54 18.59 28.49
CA GLY A 421 21.73 17.99 29.83
C GLY A 421 20.74 18.41 30.88
N ILE A 422 19.72 19.21 30.58
CA ILE A 422 18.70 19.67 31.51
C ILE A 422 17.62 18.61 31.74
N TYR A 423 17.19 17.94 30.67
CA TYR A 423 16.13 16.92 30.77
C TYR A 423 16.68 15.52 30.98
N SER A 424 15.88 14.69 31.66
CA SER A 424 16.28 13.33 32.04
C SER A 424 16.35 12.39 30.84
N THR A 425 17.28 11.44 30.91
CA THR A 425 17.39 10.29 30.00
C THR A 425 17.43 9.02 30.82
N TYR A 426 16.69 8.00 30.37
CA TYR A 426 16.64 6.70 31.03
C TYR A 426 17.03 5.60 30.06
N MET A 427 17.51 4.48 30.60
CA MET A 427 17.74 3.25 29.86
C MET A 427 17.03 2.10 30.56
N ILE A 428 16.35 1.25 29.81
CA ILE A 428 15.73 0.05 30.31
C ILE A 428 16.38 -1.18 29.67
N PRO A 429 16.66 -2.27 30.44
CA PRO A 429 17.18 -3.50 29.88
C PRO A 429 16.10 -4.21 29.04
N TYR A 430 16.54 -5.08 28.15
CA TYR A 430 15.63 -6.04 27.54
C TYR A 430 15.30 -7.16 28.54
N LEU A 431 14.02 -7.44 28.73
CA LEU A 431 13.51 -8.50 29.59
C LEU A 431 12.57 -9.40 28.78
N GLU A 432 12.56 -10.68 29.11
CA GLU A 432 11.57 -11.63 28.55
C GLU A 432 10.15 -11.33 29.04
N ASP A 433 10.02 -10.87 30.28
CA ASP A 433 8.73 -10.38 30.81
C ASP A 433 8.42 -9.00 30.23
N LYS A 434 7.58 -9.01 29.21
CA LYS A 434 7.13 -7.79 28.51
C LYS A 434 6.30 -6.86 29.38
N TYR A 435 5.60 -7.36 30.40
CA TYR A 435 4.81 -6.53 31.32
C TYR A 435 5.73 -5.76 32.26
N GLN A 436 6.77 -6.41 32.79
CA GLN A 436 7.79 -5.72 33.59
C GLN A 436 8.52 -4.67 32.74
N MET A 437 8.85 -4.99 31.51
CA MET A 437 9.46 -4.05 30.57
C MET A 437 8.54 -2.86 30.27
N LEU A 438 7.23 -3.10 30.13
CA LEU A 438 6.22 -2.05 29.96
C LEU A 438 6.14 -1.11 31.16
N GLN A 439 6.16 -1.65 32.38
CA GLN A 439 6.17 -0.85 33.59
C GLN A 439 7.41 0.06 33.69
N MET A 440 8.60 -0.49 33.38
CA MET A 440 9.83 0.28 33.36
C MET A 440 9.80 1.38 32.29
N LEU A 441 9.30 1.06 31.09
CA LEU A 441 9.14 2.04 30.00
C LEU A 441 8.18 3.17 30.41
N ALA A 442 7.02 2.83 30.96
CA ALA A 442 6.05 3.80 31.41
C ALA A 442 6.62 4.74 32.49
N CYS A 443 7.34 4.19 33.47
CA CYS A 443 8.01 5.01 34.51
C CYS A 443 9.08 5.92 33.88
N ALA A 444 9.86 5.43 32.93
CA ALA A 444 10.90 6.23 32.26
C ALA A 444 10.28 7.39 31.45
N ILE A 445 9.22 7.13 30.66
CA ILE A 445 8.51 8.17 29.90
C ILE A 445 7.96 9.25 30.85
N LYS A 446 7.30 8.85 31.94
CA LYS A 446 6.76 9.77 32.96
C LYS A 446 7.87 10.57 33.62
N GLY A 447 9.04 9.96 33.88
CA GLY A 447 10.22 10.62 34.39
C GLY A 447 10.78 11.69 33.45
N VAL A 448 10.82 11.39 32.13
CA VAL A 448 11.19 12.40 31.12
C VAL A 448 10.19 13.56 31.12
N TYR A 449 8.89 13.28 31.15
CA TYR A 449 7.86 14.31 31.21
C TYR A 449 7.95 15.17 32.48
N ALA A 450 8.20 14.55 33.66
CA ALA A 450 8.36 15.26 34.90
C ALA A 450 9.58 16.22 34.88
N SER A 451 10.69 15.79 34.21
CA SER A 451 11.93 16.59 34.20
C SER A 451 11.79 17.95 33.51
N VAL A 452 10.73 18.16 32.70
CA VAL A 452 10.40 19.47 32.15
C VAL A 452 10.16 20.51 33.25
N PHE A 453 9.59 20.09 34.38
CA PHE A 453 9.12 20.94 35.46
C PHE A 453 10.01 20.93 36.70
N TYR A 454 11.20 20.32 36.60
CA TYR A 454 12.16 20.31 37.69
C TYR A 454 12.76 21.71 37.92
N ARG A 455 13.31 21.93 39.09
CA ARG A 455 13.87 23.21 39.53
C ARG A 455 14.88 23.77 38.54
N ASP A 456 15.79 22.95 38.04
CA ASP A 456 16.83 23.38 37.08
C ASP A 456 16.22 23.78 35.75
N SER A 457 15.21 23.05 35.26
CA SER A 457 14.47 23.36 34.04
C SER A 457 13.73 24.70 34.17
N LYS A 458 13.01 24.89 35.31
CA LYS A 458 12.29 26.14 35.63
C LYS A 458 13.25 27.33 35.71
N ALA A 459 14.38 27.17 36.42
CA ALA A 459 15.39 28.20 36.54
C ALA A 459 16.00 28.59 35.19
N TYR A 460 16.32 27.61 34.35
CA TYR A 460 16.88 27.85 33.04
C TYR A 460 15.87 28.56 32.12
N MET A 461 14.63 28.15 32.09
CA MET A 461 13.58 28.80 31.30
C MET A 461 13.36 30.25 31.71
N THR A 462 13.34 30.51 33.02
CA THR A 462 13.24 31.88 33.53
C THR A 462 14.42 32.74 33.10
N ALA A 463 15.64 32.19 33.13
CA ALA A 463 16.86 32.89 32.73
C ALA A 463 16.91 33.17 31.19
N THR A 464 16.23 32.35 30.38
CA THR A 464 16.21 32.47 28.91
C THR A 464 14.96 33.16 28.38
N SER A 465 14.12 33.71 29.25
CA SER A 465 12.84 34.36 28.91
C SER A 465 11.85 33.45 28.14
N ASN A 466 11.98 32.15 28.27
CA ASN A 466 11.02 31.17 27.75
C ASN A 466 9.89 30.93 28.74
N VAL A 467 8.72 30.54 28.23
CA VAL A 467 7.53 30.30 29.05
C VAL A 467 7.35 28.81 29.24
N ILE A 468 7.46 28.33 30.49
CA ILE A 468 7.48 26.90 30.83
C ILE A 468 6.19 26.17 30.49
N ASP A 469 5.04 26.83 30.57
CA ASP A 469 3.73 26.25 30.25
C ASP A 469 3.52 26.05 28.73
N GLN A 470 4.38 26.64 27.90
CA GLN A 470 4.40 26.46 26.45
C GLN A 470 5.40 25.37 26.00
N GLU A 471 6.25 24.89 26.91
CA GLU A 471 7.19 23.81 26.58
C GLU A 471 6.46 22.49 26.46
N LYS A 472 6.68 21.81 25.33
CA LYS A 472 6.09 20.53 25.01
C LYS A 472 7.19 19.51 24.73
N MET A 473 7.02 18.32 25.32
CA MET A 473 8.02 17.27 25.29
C MET A 473 7.62 16.12 24.36
N ALA A 474 8.37 15.88 23.32
CA ALA A 474 8.37 14.60 22.64
C ALA A 474 9.37 13.63 23.30
N VAL A 475 9.11 12.34 23.24
CA VAL A 475 9.99 11.31 23.82
C VAL A 475 10.47 10.36 22.72
N ILE A 476 11.78 10.15 22.66
CA ILE A 476 12.42 9.22 21.75
C ILE A 476 12.62 7.88 22.49
N LEU A 477 12.06 6.83 21.92
CA LEU A 477 12.33 5.44 22.30
C LEU A 477 13.30 4.88 21.28
N GLN A 478 14.55 4.62 21.67
CA GLN A 478 15.61 4.23 20.76
C GLN A 478 16.30 2.96 21.20
N GLN A 479 16.45 2.05 20.24
CA GLN A 479 17.24 0.84 20.43
C GLN A 479 18.68 1.18 20.83
N VAL A 480 19.20 0.47 21.83
CA VAL A 480 20.64 0.48 22.17
C VAL A 480 21.30 -0.68 21.45
N VAL A 481 22.33 -0.38 20.66
CA VAL A 481 23.08 -1.32 19.81
C VAL A 481 24.41 -1.64 20.47
#